data_e12a672e489dda0585997e22476d1ec9
#
_entry.id   e12a672e489dda0585997e22476d1ec9
#
_cell.length_a   1.000
_cell.length_b   1.000
_cell.length_c   1.000
_cell.angle_alpha   90.00
_cell.angle_beta   90.00
_cell.angle_gamma   90.00
#
_symmetry.space_group_name_H-M   'P 1'
#
loop_
_entity.id
_entity.type
_entity.pdbx_description
1 polymer ?
#
loop_
_entity_poly.entity_id
_entity_poly.type
_entity_poly.pdbx_seq_one_letter_code
_entity_poly.pdbx_strand_id
1 'polypeptide(L)'
;MMAALEIQQLRGELLHDEPLAAHTSWRVGGPARRFYRPANREDLVAFLRALDPDEPLLWLGLGSNLLVRDGGFPGTVIATRGRLDFLARRGRRGLYAEAGCACAKLARFAARTRLVGAEFLAGIPGTLGGALAMNAGAFGGETWPLVRAVETVDRYGSVRRRLPDAFTIGYREVHGPAGEWFLAAELELEPGDTTAARARIKSLLERRAAAQPIGLPSCGSTFRNPPGDHAARLIEAAGLKGERLGDAQVSEKHANFIINTGAARAAEIEALIERVQGEVERRFGVRLVTEVHRVGVKQL
;
A
#
# COMPACT_ATOMS: atom_id res chain seq x y z
N MET A 1 27.16 -18.47 9.00
CA MET A 1 27.23 -18.48 10.49
C MET A 1 27.46 -17.06 11.05
N MET A 2 28.35 -16.23 10.48
CA MET A 2 28.52 -14.81 10.91
C MET A 2 27.24 -13.97 10.73
N ALA A 3 26.56 -14.04 9.59
CA ALA A 3 25.32 -13.29 9.33
C ALA A 3 24.20 -13.60 10.35
N ALA A 4 24.09 -14.83 10.86
CA ALA A 4 23.08 -15.17 11.87
C ALA A 4 23.37 -14.56 13.25
N LEU A 5 24.64 -14.38 13.61
CA LEU A 5 25.06 -13.72 14.86
C LEU A 5 24.86 -12.19 14.78
N GLU A 6 25.08 -11.60 13.61
CA GLU A 6 24.85 -10.16 13.38
C GLU A 6 23.35 -9.81 13.46
N ILE A 7 22.47 -10.67 12.93
CA ILE A 7 21.01 -10.46 13.01
C ILE A 7 20.52 -10.52 14.47
N GLN A 8 21.14 -11.33 15.34
CA GLN A 8 20.76 -11.40 16.77
C GLN A 8 21.11 -10.13 17.58
N GLN A 9 21.99 -9.28 17.08
CA GLN A 9 22.35 -8.02 17.73
C GLN A 9 21.49 -6.82 17.30
N LEU A 10 20.56 -7.02 16.33
CA LEU A 10 19.65 -5.98 15.87
C LEU A 10 18.59 -5.68 16.92
N ARG A 11 18.13 -4.42 16.91
CA ARG A 11 17.12 -3.92 17.86
C ARG A 11 15.69 -4.12 17.38
N GLY A 12 15.52 -4.47 16.09
CA GLY A 12 14.24 -4.80 15.50
C GLY A 12 13.72 -6.15 15.97
N GLU A 13 12.48 -6.42 15.66
CA GLU A 13 11.79 -7.68 15.97
C GLU A 13 11.82 -8.59 14.74
N LEU A 14 12.41 -9.78 14.88
CA LEU A 14 12.40 -10.81 13.85
C LEU A 14 11.50 -11.97 14.27
N LEU A 15 10.46 -12.23 13.49
CA LEU A 15 9.55 -13.35 13.65
C LEU A 15 9.77 -14.36 12.52
N HIS A 16 9.51 -15.63 12.81
CA HIS A 16 9.54 -16.72 11.85
C HIS A 16 8.13 -17.26 11.64
N ASP A 17 7.82 -17.67 10.42
CA ASP A 17 6.53 -18.24 10.02
C ASP A 17 5.34 -17.39 10.43
N GLU A 18 5.53 -16.05 10.37
CA GLU A 18 4.53 -15.07 10.79
C GLU A 18 3.34 -15.05 9.82
N PRO A 19 2.09 -15.30 10.31
CA PRO A 19 0.89 -15.31 9.47
C PRO A 19 0.60 -13.94 8.85
N LEU A 20 0.75 -13.78 7.53
CA LEU A 20 0.53 -12.51 6.84
C LEU A 20 -0.93 -12.08 6.79
N ALA A 21 -1.87 -12.97 7.07
CA ALA A 21 -3.28 -12.62 7.26
C ALA A 21 -3.48 -11.53 8.34
N ALA A 22 -2.65 -11.51 9.39
CA ALA A 22 -2.68 -10.48 10.43
C ALA A 22 -2.17 -9.10 9.95
N HIS A 23 -1.49 -9.07 8.81
CA HIS A 23 -0.79 -7.90 8.27
C HIS A 23 -1.34 -7.41 6.93
N THR A 24 -2.43 -7.99 6.43
CA THR A 24 -3.14 -7.56 5.22
C THR A 24 -4.53 -7.06 5.55
N SER A 25 -5.03 -6.12 4.76
CA SER A 25 -6.37 -5.56 5.00
C SER A 25 -7.50 -6.51 4.56
N TRP A 26 -7.24 -7.49 3.71
CA TRP A 26 -8.17 -8.59 3.44
C TRP A 26 -8.20 -9.64 4.55
N ARG A 27 -7.21 -9.64 5.44
CA ARG A 27 -7.04 -10.66 6.49
C ARG A 27 -6.90 -12.06 5.94
N VAL A 28 -6.18 -12.19 4.83
CA VAL A 28 -5.83 -13.47 4.19
C VAL A 28 -4.33 -13.52 3.92
N GLY A 29 -3.80 -14.72 3.69
CA GLY A 29 -2.43 -14.98 3.31
C GLY A 29 -1.72 -15.92 4.25
N GLY A 30 -0.91 -16.81 3.68
CA GLY A 30 -0.04 -17.74 4.42
C GLY A 30 1.13 -17.04 5.12
N PRO A 31 2.03 -17.80 5.74
CA PRO A 31 3.10 -17.24 6.56
C PRO A 31 4.22 -16.61 5.74
N ALA A 32 4.91 -15.63 6.31
CA ALA A 32 6.22 -15.20 5.87
C ALA A 32 7.30 -16.07 6.53
N ARG A 33 8.25 -16.60 5.77
CA ARG A 33 9.37 -17.36 6.34
C ARG A 33 10.10 -16.54 7.40
N ARG A 34 10.33 -15.24 7.14
CA ARG A 34 10.85 -14.26 8.09
C ARG A 34 10.03 -12.98 8.00
N PHE A 35 9.75 -12.36 9.13
CA PHE A 35 9.03 -11.11 9.22
C PHE A 35 9.80 -10.17 10.14
N TYR A 36 10.34 -9.08 9.58
CA TYR A 36 11.18 -8.15 10.29
C TYR A 36 10.51 -6.79 10.51
N ARG A 37 10.46 -6.35 11.74
CA ARG A 37 10.00 -5.01 12.15
C ARG A 37 11.21 -4.21 12.60
N PRO A 38 11.76 -3.31 11.79
CA PRO A 38 12.92 -2.53 12.16
C PRO A 38 12.63 -1.63 13.36
N ALA A 39 13.58 -1.45 14.27
CA ALA A 39 13.44 -0.51 15.38
C ALA A 39 13.49 0.94 14.87
N ASN A 40 14.32 1.21 13.88
CA ASN A 40 14.49 2.49 13.19
C ASN A 40 15.20 2.27 11.84
N ARG A 41 15.56 3.37 11.20
CA ARG A 41 16.22 3.39 9.89
C ARG A 41 17.61 2.73 9.90
N GLU A 42 18.43 3.03 10.91
CA GLU A 42 19.79 2.50 11.05
C GLU A 42 19.77 0.99 11.26
N ASP A 43 18.84 0.53 12.06
CA ASP A 43 18.59 -0.89 12.32
C ASP A 43 18.13 -1.62 11.04
N LEU A 44 17.24 -1.01 10.24
CA LEU A 44 16.85 -1.55 8.94
C LEU A 44 18.06 -1.69 7.99
N VAL A 45 18.90 -0.67 7.91
CA VAL A 45 20.11 -0.69 7.07
C VAL A 45 21.06 -1.79 7.52
N ALA A 46 21.27 -1.95 8.83
CA ALA A 46 22.10 -3.02 9.38
C ALA A 46 21.49 -4.42 9.06
N PHE A 47 20.18 -4.56 9.20
CA PHE A 47 19.48 -5.80 8.86
C PHE A 47 19.65 -6.17 7.37
N LEU A 48 19.47 -5.21 6.46
CA LEU A 48 19.65 -5.44 5.02
C LEU A 48 21.07 -5.90 4.68
N ARG A 49 22.08 -5.31 5.31
CA ARG A 49 23.49 -5.70 5.13
C ARG A 49 23.81 -7.10 5.61
N ALA A 50 23.09 -7.58 6.62
CA ALA A 50 23.26 -8.92 7.19
C ALA A 50 22.47 -10.00 6.45
N LEU A 51 21.53 -9.62 5.56
CA LEU A 51 20.76 -10.57 4.78
C LEU A 51 21.58 -11.17 3.63
N ASP A 52 21.25 -12.43 3.30
CA ASP A 52 21.72 -13.06 2.09
C ASP A 52 21.32 -12.21 0.86
N PRO A 53 22.24 -11.91 -0.07
CA PRO A 53 21.93 -11.15 -1.29
C PRO A 53 20.82 -11.76 -2.16
N ASP A 54 20.62 -13.08 -2.09
CA ASP A 54 19.59 -13.78 -2.86
C ASP A 54 18.27 -13.96 -2.10
N GLU A 55 18.21 -13.49 -0.84
CA GLU A 55 16.97 -13.54 -0.05
C GLU A 55 15.84 -12.78 -0.72
N PRO A 56 14.70 -13.43 -1.02
CA PRO A 56 13.52 -12.71 -1.52
C PRO A 56 13.01 -11.70 -0.48
N LEU A 57 12.77 -10.45 -0.93
CA LEU A 57 12.29 -9.36 -0.08
C LEU A 57 10.90 -8.91 -0.49
N LEU A 58 10.04 -8.73 0.48
CA LEU A 58 8.74 -8.06 0.34
C LEU A 58 8.64 -6.89 1.33
N TRP A 59 8.43 -5.68 0.82
CA TRP A 59 8.20 -4.51 1.67
C TRP A 59 6.71 -4.35 1.94
N LEU A 60 6.37 -4.26 3.21
CA LEU A 60 5.00 -4.25 3.68
C LEU A 60 4.72 -2.98 4.50
N GLY A 61 3.79 -2.17 4.00
CA GLY A 61 3.20 -1.07 4.76
C GLY A 61 1.99 -1.56 5.56
N LEU A 62 0.79 -1.11 5.19
CA LEU A 62 -0.47 -1.56 5.79
C LEU A 62 -1.01 -2.87 5.20
N GLY A 63 -0.43 -3.36 4.11
CA GLY A 63 -0.96 -4.51 3.38
C GLY A 63 -2.32 -4.24 2.71
N SER A 64 -2.60 -2.97 2.37
CA SER A 64 -3.91 -2.52 1.86
C SER A 64 -4.04 -2.64 0.35
N ASN A 65 -3.02 -3.12 -0.34
CA ASN A 65 -3.04 -3.37 -1.79
C ASN A 65 -2.33 -4.67 -2.18
N LEU A 66 -2.29 -5.63 -1.24
CA LEU A 66 -1.64 -6.93 -1.43
C LEU A 66 -2.63 -8.06 -1.23
N LEU A 67 -2.61 -9.02 -2.15
CA LEU A 67 -3.14 -10.37 -1.97
C LEU A 67 -1.96 -11.31 -1.75
N VAL A 68 -1.74 -11.72 -0.52
CA VAL A 68 -0.75 -12.74 -0.19
C VAL A 68 -1.39 -14.10 -0.34
N ARG A 69 -0.83 -14.96 -1.17
CA ARG A 69 -1.35 -16.31 -1.44
C ARG A 69 -1.24 -17.22 -0.22
N ASP A 70 -2.07 -18.27 -0.18
CA ASP A 70 -2.21 -19.16 0.97
C ASP A 70 -0.94 -19.93 1.35
N GLY A 71 -0.02 -20.19 0.41
CA GLY A 71 1.30 -20.77 0.68
C GLY A 71 2.30 -19.77 1.29
N GLY A 72 1.93 -18.50 1.41
CA GLY A 72 2.74 -17.46 2.06
C GLY A 72 3.88 -16.93 1.20
N PHE A 73 4.82 -16.25 1.84
CA PHE A 73 5.98 -15.64 1.21
C PHE A 73 7.28 -16.36 1.64
N PRO A 74 7.99 -17.05 0.71
CA PRO A 74 9.16 -17.85 1.02
C PRO A 74 10.45 -17.01 1.17
N GLY A 75 10.36 -15.86 1.81
CA GLY A 75 11.44 -14.91 2.00
C GLY A 75 11.25 -14.05 3.24
N THR A 76 11.88 -12.88 3.22
CA THR A 76 11.82 -11.91 4.31
C THR A 76 10.82 -10.78 3.97
N VAL A 77 9.84 -10.58 4.83
CA VAL A 77 8.93 -9.43 4.80
C VAL A 77 9.47 -8.34 5.72
N ILE A 78 9.67 -7.14 5.19
CA ILE A 78 10.08 -5.95 5.95
C ILE A 78 8.85 -5.09 6.21
N ALA A 79 8.40 -5.06 7.47
CA ALA A 79 7.19 -4.34 7.88
C ALA A 79 7.53 -2.95 8.41
N THR A 80 7.18 -1.92 7.64
CA THR A 80 7.53 -0.53 7.95
C THR A 80 6.48 0.20 8.78
N ARG A 81 5.22 -0.25 8.76
CA ARG A 81 4.10 0.39 9.46
C ARG A 81 4.36 0.56 10.95
N GLY A 82 4.25 1.80 11.43
CA GLY A 82 4.41 2.13 12.85
C GLY A 82 5.85 1.99 13.36
N ARG A 83 6.82 1.88 12.47
CA ARG A 83 8.24 1.76 12.77
C ARG A 83 9.04 2.89 12.10
N LEU A 84 9.08 2.95 10.79
CA LEU A 84 9.65 4.07 10.04
C LEU A 84 8.55 5.13 9.88
N ASP A 85 8.17 5.82 10.95
CA ASP A 85 6.99 6.69 10.96
C ASP A 85 7.26 8.11 11.47
N PHE A 86 8.53 8.51 11.46
CA PHE A 86 8.95 9.88 11.78
C PHE A 86 8.32 10.87 10.79
N LEU A 87 7.89 12.00 11.31
CA LEU A 87 7.16 13.02 10.56
C LEU A 87 7.49 14.40 11.13
N ALA A 88 8.03 15.28 10.29
CA ALA A 88 8.45 16.62 10.70
C ALA A 88 8.18 17.68 9.62
N ARG A 89 7.83 18.90 10.04
CA ARG A 89 7.81 20.06 9.17
C ARG A 89 9.25 20.51 8.87
N ARG A 90 9.49 20.90 7.62
CA ARG A 90 10.77 21.42 7.13
C ARG A 90 10.56 22.78 6.46
N GLY A 91 10.97 23.86 7.12
CA GLY A 91 10.80 25.21 6.60
C GLY A 91 9.33 25.63 6.42
N ARG A 92 9.07 26.52 5.47
CA ARG A 92 7.75 27.12 5.27
C ARG A 92 6.76 26.18 4.58
N ARG A 93 7.20 25.41 3.59
CA ARG A 93 6.37 24.58 2.69
C ARG A 93 6.69 23.08 2.77
N GLY A 94 7.82 22.73 3.35
CA GLY A 94 8.33 21.36 3.37
C GLY A 94 7.74 20.52 4.50
N LEU A 95 7.55 19.25 4.19
CA LEU A 95 7.20 18.20 5.14
C LEU A 95 8.04 16.97 4.84
N TYR A 96 8.72 16.45 5.85
CA TYR A 96 9.47 15.19 5.77
C TYR A 96 8.68 14.08 6.45
N ALA A 97 8.56 12.93 5.80
CA ALA A 97 7.87 11.77 6.34
C ALA A 97 8.57 10.47 5.95
N GLU A 98 8.72 9.57 6.91
CA GLU A 98 9.23 8.21 6.64
C GLU A 98 8.16 7.31 6.02
N ALA A 99 8.62 6.27 5.30
CA ALA A 99 7.79 5.41 4.45
C ALA A 99 6.71 4.62 5.22
N GLY A 100 6.93 4.32 6.50
CA GLY A 100 5.95 3.64 7.37
C GLY A 100 4.90 4.56 7.96
N CYS A 101 5.01 5.88 7.73
CA CYS A 101 4.01 6.85 8.21
C CYS A 101 2.67 6.62 7.51
N ALA A 102 1.60 6.47 8.29
CA ALA A 102 0.26 6.31 7.73
C ALA A 102 -0.17 7.58 6.97
N CYS A 103 -0.72 7.43 5.76
CA CYS A 103 -1.19 8.54 4.93
C CYS A 103 -2.17 9.46 5.67
N ALA A 104 -3.08 8.89 6.46
CA ALA A 104 -4.01 9.66 7.28
C ALA A 104 -3.32 10.43 8.43
N LYS A 105 -2.20 9.91 9.00
CA LYS A 105 -1.39 10.62 10.01
C LYS A 105 -0.71 11.81 9.35
N LEU A 106 -0.14 11.61 8.15
CA LEU A 106 0.51 12.65 7.36
C LEU A 106 -0.46 13.79 7.01
N ALA A 107 -1.64 13.49 6.46
CA ALA A 107 -2.65 14.49 6.11
C ALA A 107 -3.07 15.35 7.33
N ARG A 108 -3.34 14.71 8.47
CA ARG A 108 -3.70 15.42 9.70
C ARG A 108 -2.56 16.27 10.26
N PHE A 109 -1.32 15.80 10.14
CA PHE A 109 -0.13 16.55 10.56
C PHE A 109 0.07 17.77 9.68
N ALA A 110 -0.01 17.64 8.36
CA ALA A 110 0.07 18.76 7.42
C ALA A 110 -0.95 19.86 7.79
N ALA A 111 -2.24 19.49 7.92
CA ALA A 111 -3.29 20.41 8.33
C ALA A 111 -3.00 21.11 9.68
N ARG A 112 -2.53 20.36 10.68
CA ARG A 112 -2.19 20.89 12.02
C ARG A 112 -1.01 21.86 11.98
N THR A 113 -0.08 21.67 11.06
CA THR A 113 1.09 22.54 10.87
C THR A 113 0.88 23.63 9.82
N ARG A 114 -0.38 23.93 9.47
CA ARG A 114 -0.78 24.97 8.49
C ARG A 114 -0.21 24.71 7.09
N LEU A 115 -0.20 23.45 6.68
CA LEU A 115 0.11 23.04 5.31
C LEU A 115 -1.13 22.39 4.70
N VAL A 116 -1.43 22.72 3.45
CA VAL A 116 -2.60 22.25 2.70
C VAL A 116 -2.19 21.58 1.39
N GLY A 117 -3.09 20.81 0.77
CA GLY A 117 -2.86 20.06 -0.47
C GLY A 117 -2.66 18.57 -0.26
N ALA A 118 -2.47 18.10 0.99
CA ALA A 118 -2.31 16.69 1.35
C ALA A 118 -3.58 16.05 1.93
N GLU A 119 -4.73 16.74 1.94
CA GLU A 119 -5.97 16.30 2.61
C GLU A 119 -6.50 14.98 2.03
N PHE A 120 -6.32 14.75 0.72
CA PHE A 120 -6.76 13.53 0.05
C PHE A 120 -6.07 12.26 0.59
N LEU A 121 -4.84 12.38 1.12
CA LEU A 121 -4.12 11.28 1.74
C LEU A 121 -4.86 10.70 2.95
N ALA A 122 -5.73 11.47 3.60
CA ALA A 122 -6.58 10.96 4.68
C ALA A 122 -7.53 9.85 4.21
N GLY A 123 -7.89 9.84 2.93
CA GLY A 123 -8.72 8.82 2.30
C GLY A 123 -7.95 7.61 1.77
N ILE A 124 -6.62 7.57 1.86
CA ILE A 124 -5.80 6.46 1.37
C ILE A 124 -5.47 5.53 2.54
N PRO A 125 -5.98 4.28 2.54
CA PRO A 125 -5.66 3.29 3.57
C PRO A 125 -4.28 2.69 3.29
N GLY A 126 -3.22 3.33 3.78
CA GLY A 126 -1.86 2.87 3.51
C GLY A 126 -0.82 3.69 4.23
N THR A 127 0.44 3.37 3.96
CA THR A 127 1.60 4.13 4.39
C THR A 127 2.16 4.96 3.24
N LEU A 128 2.97 5.96 3.54
CA LEU A 128 3.61 6.81 2.53
C LEU A 128 4.43 5.99 1.52
N GLY A 129 5.19 4.97 1.99
CA GLY A 129 5.96 4.11 1.09
C GLY A 129 5.09 3.37 0.08
N GLY A 130 3.93 2.85 0.52
CA GLY A 130 2.95 2.26 -0.39
C GLY A 130 2.31 3.29 -1.34
N ALA A 131 2.05 4.50 -0.85
CA ALA A 131 1.51 5.58 -1.67
C ALA A 131 2.52 6.06 -2.74
N LEU A 132 3.81 6.11 -2.42
CA LEU A 132 4.89 6.41 -3.37
C LEU A 132 5.01 5.30 -4.42
N ALA A 133 5.02 4.03 -4.00
CA ALA A 133 5.20 2.88 -4.90
C ALA A 133 4.11 2.77 -5.97
N MET A 134 2.93 3.33 -5.73
CA MET A 134 1.77 3.22 -6.61
C MET A 134 1.28 4.55 -7.16
N ASN A 135 1.91 5.67 -6.87
CA ASN A 135 1.31 6.99 -7.07
C ASN A 135 -0.15 7.00 -6.57
N ALA A 136 -0.34 6.57 -5.32
CA ALA A 136 -1.69 6.45 -4.78
C ALA A 136 -2.40 7.79 -4.78
N GLY A 137 -3.67 7.77 -5.19
CA GLY A 137 -4.48 8.97 -5.27
C GLY A 137 -5.92 8.73 -4.86
N ALA A 138 -6.58 9.78 -4.43
CA ALA A 138 -7.99 9.80 -4.06
C ALA A 138 -8.57 11.20 -4.28
N PHE A 139 -9.85 11.28 -4.63
CA PHE A 139 -10.60 12.55 -4.74
C PHE A 139 -9.95 13.60 -5.67
N GLY A 140 -9.28 13.14 -6.71
CA GLY A 140 -8.60 13.99 -7.70
C GLY A 140 -7.18 14.42 -7.32
N GLY A 141 -6.68 14.04 -6.14
CA GLY A 141 -5.27 14.23 -5.74
C GLY A 141 -4.44 12.95 -5.94
N GLU A 142 -3.14 13.12 -6.18
CA GLU A 142 -2.15 12.04 -6.31
C GLU A 142 -0.91 12.35 -5.46
N THR A 143 -0.14 11.30 -5.10
CA THR A 143 0.98 11.43 -4.18
C THR A 143 2.17 12.15 -4.79
N TRP A 144 2.59 11.77 -6.01
CA TRP A 144 3.83 12.26 -6.60
C TRP A 144 3.87 13.75 -6.94
N PRO A 145 2.76 14.43 -7.31
CA PRO A 145 2.76 15.88 -7.46
C PRO A 145 3.18 16.66 -6.21
N LEU A 146 3.14 16.03 -5.03
CA LEU A 146 3.59 16.62 -3.77
C LEU A 146 5.07 16.34 -3.47
N VAL A 147 5.71 15.42 -4.21
CA VAL A 147 7.05 14.91 -3.89
C VAL A 147 8.13 15.83 -4.45
N ARG A 148 8.98 16.37 -3.57
CA ARG A 148 10.19 17.11 -3.93
C ARG A 148 11.41 16.19 -4.10
N ALA A 149 11.52 15.20 -3.21
CA ALA A 149 12.56 14.19 -3.25
C ALA A 149 12.12 12.96 -2.44
N VAL A 150 12.72 11.83 -2.70
CA VAL A 150 12.58 10.63 -1.87
C VAL A 150 13.94 10.14 -1.40
N GLU A 151 13.95 9.44 -0.30
CA GLU A 151 15.08 8.62 0.11
C GLU A 151 14.74 7.17 -0.16
N THR A 152 15.65 6.47 -0.81
CA THR A 152 15.55 5.05 -1.13
C THR A 152 16.66 4.27 -0.46
N VAL A 153 16.49 2.97 -0.30
CA VAL A 153 17.51 2.03 0.15
C VAL A 153 17.54 0.84 -0.78
N ASP A 154 18.73 0.33 -1.10
CA ASP A 154 18.90 -0.92 -1.81
C ASP A 154 19.06 -2.11 -0.83
N ARG A 155 19.13 -3.33 -1.38
CA ARG A 155 19.30 -4.55 -0.58
C ARG A 155 20.62 -4.64 0.19
N TYR A 156 21.61 -3.81 -0.16
CA TYR A 156 22.90 -3.72 0.51
C TYR A 156 22.91 -2.65 1.60
N GLY A 157 21.75 -2.02 1.88
CA GLY A 157 21.64 -0.95 2.86
C GLY A 157 22.26 0.37 2.42
N SER A 158 22.47 0.57 1.11
CA SER A 158 22.93 1.87 0.59
C SER A 158 21.74 2.81 0.45
N VAL A 159 21.78 3.91 1.18
CA VAL A 159 20.72 4.92 1.14
C VAL A 159 21.07 6.00 0.11
N ARG A 160 20.07 6.37 -0.70
CA ARG A 160 20.21 7.41 -1.74
C ARG A 160 19.05 8.40 -1.68
N ARG A 161 19.37 9.66 -1.96
CA ARG A 161 18.36 10.69 -2.23
C ARG A 161 18.11 10.73 -3.73
N ARG A 162 16.82 10.61 -4.12
CA ARG A 162 16.37 10.61 -5.51
C ARG A 162 15.40 11.77 -5.74
N LEU A 163 15.48 12.38 -6.92
CA LEU A 163 14.51 13.36 -7.38
C LEU A 163 13.40 12.67 -8.22
N PRO A 164 12.25 13.32 -8.44
CA PRO A 164 11.15 12.73 -9.23
C PRO A 164 11.54 12.31 -10.65
N ASP A 165 12.52 12.97 -11.27
CA ASP A 165 13.06 12.65 -12.61
C ASP A 165 13.75 11.28 -12.70
N ALA A 166 14.15 10.71 -11.56
CA ALA A 166 14.65 9.32 -11.49
C ALA A 166 13.55 8.26 -11.64
N PHE A 167 12.27 8.67 -11.76
CA PHE A 167 11.11 7.78 -11.79
C PHE A 167 10.22 8.06 -12.99
N THR A 168 9.65 7.00 -13.57
CA THR A 168 8.51 7.12 -14.50
C THR A 168 7.23 6.99 -13.69
N ILE A 169 6.43 8.06 -13.66
CA ILE A 169 5.24 8.16 -12.80
C ILE A 169 3.99 8.17 -13.68
N GLY A 170 3.13 7.19 -13.46
CA GLY A 170 1.86 7.05 -14.16
C GLY A 170 0.67 6.87 -13.20
N TYR A 171 -0.51 6.64 -13.80
CA TYR A 171 -1.73 6.33 -13.05
C TYR A 171 -1.61 4.95 -12.38
N ARG A 172 -1.53 4.93 -11.06
CA ARG A 172 -1.34 3.71 -10.24
C ARG A 172 -0.08 2.91 -10.58
N GLU A 173 0.94 3.60 -11.05
CA GLU A 173 2.17 2.96 -11.50
C GLU A 173 3.36 3.88 -11.29
N VAL A 174 4.45 3.33 -10.75
CA VAL A 174 5.72 4.04 -10.56
C VAL A 174 6.87 3.07 -10.84
N HIS A 175 7.72 3.45 -11.77
CA HIS A 175 8.95 2.72 -12.07
C HIS A 175 10.15 3.60 -11.70
N GLY A 176 11.05 3.08 -10.89
CA GLY A 176 12.26 3.74 -10.44
C GLY A 176 13.48 2.84 -10.59
N PRO A 177 14.61 3.23 -9.98
CA PRO A 177 15.81 2.40 -9.96
C PRO A 177 15.53 0.99 -9.44
N ALA A 178 15.95 -0.01 -10.19
CA ALA A 178 15.72 -1.41 -9.84
C ALA A 178 16.37 -1.77 -8.50
N GLY A 179 15.67 -2.54 -7.67
CA GLY A 179 16.17 -3.01 -6.39
C GLY A 179 16.27 -1.94 -5.30
N GLU A 180 15.58 -0.82 -5.45
CA GLU A 180 15.48 0.23 -4.43
C GLU A 180 14.05 0.33 -3.88
N TRP A 181 13.93 0.59 -2.58
CA TRP A 181 12.68 0.78 -1.86
C TRP A 181 12.64 2.12 -1.14
N PHE A 182 11.45 2.69 -0.98
CA PHE A 182 11.28 3.99 -0.34
C PHE A 182 11.50 3.91 1.18
N LEU A 183 12.34 4.79 1.72
CA LEU A 183 12.55 5.01 3.15
C LEU A 183 11.81 6.23 3.67
N ALA A 184 11.79 7.31 2.89
CA ALA A 184 11.17 8.57 3.26
C ALA A 184 10.87 9.43 2.03
N ALA A 185 10.08 10.50 2.22
CA ALA A 185 9.89 11.55 1.23
C ALA A 185 9.96 12.95 1.86
N GLU A 186 10.49 13.87 1.08
CA GLU A 186 10.34 15.31 1.24
C GLU A 186 9.15 15.75 0.38
N LEU A 187 8.11 16.26 1.02
CA LEU A 187 6.93 16.77 0.32
C LEU A 187 6.95 18.30 0.34
N GLU A 188 6.46 18.91 -0.73
CA GLU A 188 6.23 20.33 -0.81
C GLU A 188 4.73 20.62 -0.86
N LEU A 189 4.26 21.39 0.11
CA LEU A 189 2.87 21.72 0.34
C LEU A 189 2.67 23.24 0.44
N GLU A 190 1.45 23.72 0.23
CA GLU A 190 1.15 25.14 0.36
C GLU A 190 0.82 25.52 1.80
N PRO A 191 1.26 26.69 2.28
CA PRO A 191 0.75 27.26 3.51
C PRO A 191 -0.76 27.54 3.41
N GLY A 192 -1.52 27.20 4.45
CA GLY A 192 -2.96 27.38 4.41
C GLY A 192 -3.64 27.35 5.78
N ASP A 193 -4.96 27.46 5.77
CA ASP A 193 -5.77 27.48 6.97
C ASP A 193 -6.04 26.08 7.54
N THR A 194 -5.73 25.90 8.81
CA THR A 194 -5.91 24.62 9.53
C THR A 194 -7.38 24.22 9.63
N THR A 195 -8.30 25.15 9.83
CA THR A 195 -9.73 24.87 10.00
C THR A 195 -10.33 24.39 8.70
N ALA A 196 -10.03 25.09 7.60
CA ALA A 196 -10.45 24.69 6.25
C ALA A 196 -9.88 23.30 5.87
N ALA A 197 -8.59 23.04 6.14
CA ALA A 197 -7.97 21.75 5.86
C ALA A 197 -8.62 20.59 6.65
N ARG A 198 -8.91 20.81 7.93
CA ARG A 198 -9.62 19.81 8.77
C ARG A 198 -11.04 19.57 8.29
N ALA A 199 -11.77 20.62 7.92
CA ALA A 199 -13.10 20.50 7.34
C ALA A 199 -13.07 19.72 6.02
N ARG A 200 -12.07 19.98 5.17
CA ARG A 200 -11.85 19.24 3.92
C ARG A 200 -11.59 17.76 4.19
N ILE A 201 -10.68 17.41 5.12
CA ILE A 201 -10.42 16.01 5.51
C ILE A 201 -11.71 15.32 5.95
N LYS A 202 -12.51 15.97 6.81
CA LYS A 202 -13.78 15.42 7.30
C LYS A 202 -14.72 15.12 6.13
N SER A 203 -14.95 16.09 5.26
CA SER A 203 -15.82 15.93 4.07
C SER A 203 -15.36 14.79 3.16
N LEU A 204 -14.04 14.64 2.91
CA LEU A 204 -13.51 13.55 2.09
C LEU A 204 -13.74 12.17 2.73
N LEU A 205 -13.58 12.06 4.05
CA LEU A 205 -13.84 10.82 4.78
C LEU A 205 -15.33 10.46 4.81
N GLU A 206 -16.23 11.44 4.94
CA GLU A 206 -17.68 11.23 4.85
C GLU A 206 -18.07 10.74 3.46
N ARG A 207 -17.57 11.36 2.39
CA ARG A 207 -17.79 10.89 1.00
C ARG A 207 -17.29 9.46 0.80
N ARG A 208 -16.12 9.14 1.34
CA ARG A 208 -15.55 7.79 1.28
C ARG A 208 -16.46 6.78 2.00
N ALA A 209 -16.91 7.10 3.21
CA ALA A 209 -17.79 6.24 4.00
C ALA A 209 -19.15 6.00 3.33
N ALA A 210 -19.68 7.02 2.63
CA ALA A 210 -20.91 6.88 1.87
C ALA A 210 -20.78 5.92 0.68
N ALA A 211 -19.63 5.95 -0.05
CA ALA A 211 -19.45 5.24 -1.31
C ALA A 211 -18.75 3.86 -1.18
N GLN A 212 -17.95 3.63 -0.15
CA GLN A 212 -17.11 2.43 -0.04
C GLN A 212 -17.51 1.55 1.16
N PRO A 213 -17.23 0.23 1.14
CA PRO A 213 -17.54 -0.70 2.24
C PRO A 213 -16.53 -0.56 3.38
N ILE A 214 -16.50 0.61 4.04
CA ILE A 214 -15.59 0.89 5.14
C ILE A 214 -15.85 -0.03 6.32
N GLY A 215 -14.77 -0.55 6.93
CA GLY A 215 -14.86 -1.48 8.08
C GLY A 215 -14.92 -2.96 7.68
N LEU A 216 -15.20 -3.28 6.42
CA LEU A 216 -15.10 -4.64 5.92
C LEU A 216 -13.69 -4.95 5.41
N PRO A 217 -13.15 -6.17 5.65
CA PRO A 217 -11.85 -6.58 5.14
C PRO A 217 -11.80 -6.54 3.62
N SER A 218 -10.97 -5.64 3.05
CA SER A 218 -10.80 -5.44 1.61
C SER A 218 -9.49 -4.71 1.32
N CYS A 219 -9.04 -4.71 0.07
CA CYS A 219 -7.84 -3.99 -0.36
C CYS A 219 -8.14 -2.75 -1.23
N GLY A 220 -9.24 -2.04 -0.94
CA GLY A 220 -9.64 -0.91 -1.78
C GLY A 220 -10.17 -1.37 -3.14
N SER A 221 -9.91 -0.57 -4.18
CA SER A 221 -10.27 -0.93 -5.56
C SER A 221 -9.44 -2.12 -6.04
N THR A 222 -10.13 -3.15 -6.53
CA THR A 222 -9.47 -4.37 -7.04
C THR A 222 -8.84 -4.13 -8.42
N PHE A 223 -9.49 -3.31 -9.25
CA PHE A 223 -9.05 -3.03 -10.61
C PHE A 223 -8.83 -1.54 -10.85
N ARG A 224 -7.88 -1.23 -11.73
CA ARG A 224 -7.69 0.11 -12.29
C ARG A 224 -8.89 0.49 -13.17
N ASN A 225 -9.21 1.76 -13.23
CA ASN A 225 -10.19 2.23 -14.21
C ASN A 225 -9.59 2.14 -15.62
N PRO A 226 -10.30 1.53 -16.58
CA PRO A 226 -9.88 1.53 -17.96
C PRO A 226 -10.00 2.94 -18.58
N PRO A 227 -9.29 3.22 -19.69
CA PRO A 227 -9.41 4.50 -20.40
C PRO A 227 -10.86 4.81 -20.77
N GLY A 228 -11.33 6.00 -20.37
CA GLY A 228 -12.67 6.50 -20.69
C GLY A 228 -13.83 5.87 -19.92
N ASP A 229 -13.57 4.96 -18.96
CA ASP A 229 -14.63 4.29 -18.19
C ASP A 229 -14.22 3.99 -16.74
N HIS A 230 -15.14 3.43 -15.95
CA HIS A 230 -14.92 3.04 -14.56
C HIS A 230 -15.09 1.53 -14.37
N ALA A 231 -14.11 0.88 -13.77
CA ALA A 231 -14.17 -0.56 -13.47
C ALA A 231 -15.43 -0.91 -12.66
N ALA A 232 -15.78 -0.10 -11.66
CA ALA A 232 -16.99 -0.31 -10.85
C ALA A 232 -18.27 -0.32 -11.70
N ARG A 233 -18.40 0.59 -12.68
CA ARG A 233 -19.57 0.65 -13.58
C ARG A 233 -19.66 -0.61 -14.44
N LEU A 234 -18.54 -1.07 -15.01
CA LEU A 234 -18.50 -2.27 -15.85
C LEU A 234 -18.86 -3.52 -15.06
N ILE A 235 -18.32 -3.67 -13.85
CA ILE A 235 -18.61 -4.81 -12.95
C ILE A 235 -20.07 -4.80 -12.53
N GLU A 236 -20.65 -3.64 -12.21
CA GLU A 236 -22.06 -3.49 -11.86
C GLU A 236 -22.97 -3.78 -13.06
N ALA A 237 -22.64 -3.25 -14.25
CA ALA A 237 -23.37 -3.53 -15.49
C ALA A 237 -23.26 -5.01 -15.93
N ALA A 238 -22.18 -5.71 -15.52
CA ALA A 238 -22.06 -7.15 -15.67
C ALA A 238 -22.96 -7.95 -14.69
N GLY A 239 -23.62 -7.30 -13.73
CA GLY A 239 -24.48 -7.95 -12.75
C GLY A 239 -23.70 -8.70 -11.66
N LEU A 240 -22.43 -8.33 -11.40
CA LEU A 240 -21.54 -9.07 -10.51
C LEU A 240 -21.53 -8.57 -9.06
N LYS A 241 -22.31 -7.52 -8.70
CA LYS A 241 -22.46 -7.13 -7.29
C LYS A 241 -23.07 -8.29 -6.49
N GLY A 242 -22.48 -8.57 -5.34
CA GLY A 242 -22.90 -9.69 -4.49
C GLY A 242 -22.36 -11.07 -4.91
N GLU A 243 -21.72 -11.19 -6.09
CA GLU A 243 -21.11 -12.45 -6.55
C GLU A 243 -20.13 -13.00 -5.53
N ARG A 244 -20.19 -14.32 -5.26
CA ARG A 244 -19.41 -14.98 -4.19
C ARG A 244 -18.65 -16.19 -4.70
N LEU A 245 -17.48 -16.40 -4.06
CA LEU A 245 -16.71 -17.65 -4.11
C LEU A 245 -16.25 -17.94 -2.67
N GLY A 246 -16.83 -18.92 -2.03
CA GLY A 246 -16.66 -19.13 -0.60
C GLY A 246 -17.03 -17.88 0.19
N ASP A 247 -16.12 -17.39 1.02
CA ASP A 247 -16.28 -16.16 1.78
C ASP A 247 -15.74 -14.89 1.10
N ALA A 248 -15.20 -15.01 -0.12
CA ALA A 248 -14.90 -13.85 -0.96
C ALA A 248 -16.17 -13.34 -1.66
N GLN A 249 -16.45 -12.04 -1.62
CA GLN A 249 -17.63 -11.44 -2.23
C GLN A 249 -17.33 -10.12 -2.92
N VAL A 250 -17.87 -9.91 -4.12
CA VAL A 250 -17.95 -8.58 -4.73
C VAL A 250 -18.90 -7.72 -3.91
N SER A 251 -18.44 -6.58 -3.42
CA SER A 251 -19.22 -5.73 -2.54
C SER A 251 -20.48 -5.21 -3.23
N GLU A 252 -21.61 -5.32 -2.57
CA GLU A 252 -22.88 -4.74 -3.03
C GLU A 252 -22.87 -3.21 -2.98
N LYS A 253 -22.07 -2.62 -2.10
CA LYS A 253 -21.94 -1.17 -1.95
C LYS A 253 -21.10 -0.53 -3.05
N HIS A 254 -19.99 -1.19 -3.45
CA HIS A 254 -19.07 -0.68 -4.47
C HIS A 254 -18.49 -1.84 -5.28
N ALA A 255 -18.90 -1.99 -6.52
CA ALA A 255 -18.63 -3.17 -7.34
C ALA A 255 -17.12 -3.44 -7.59
N ASN A 256 -16.26 -2.42 -7.53
CA ASN A 256 -14.81 -2.60 -7.67
C ASN A 256 -14.10 -2.98 -6.35
N PHE A 257 -14.85 -3.47 -5.34
CA PHE A 257 -14.30 -3.97 -4.09
C PHE A 257 -14.67 -5.44 -3.91
N ILE A 258 -13.68 -6.25 -3.61
CA ILE A 258 -13.89 -7.62 -3.13
C ILE A 258 -13.66 -7.60 -1.62
N ILE A 259 -14.61 -8.13 -0.87
CA ILE A 259 -14.59 -8.21 0.60
C ILE A 259 -14.42 -9.66 1.04
N ASN A 260 -13.72 -9.85 2.15
CA ASN A 260 -13.72 -11.09 2.89
C ASN A 260 -14.88 -11.02 3.92
N THR A 261 -15.89 -11.86 3.77
CA THR A 261 -17.08 -11.85 4.63
C THR A 261 -16.92 -12.69 5.91
N GLY A 262 -15.80 -13.40 6.06
CA GLY A 262 -15.55 -14.25 7.23
C GLY A 262 -14.17 -14.90 7.20
N ALA A 263 -14.07 -16.07 6.59
CA ALA A 263 -12.89 -16.91 6.55
C ALA A 263 -12.40 -17.18 5.12
N ALA A 264 -12.50 -16.18 4.21
CA ALA A 264 -12.05 -16.35 2.83
C ALA A 264 -10.56 -16.74 2.78
N ARG A 265 -10.22 -17.63 1.86
CA ARG A 265 -8.84 -17.94 1.50
C ARG A 265 -8.37 -17.01 0.38
N ALA A 266 -7.07 -16.79 0.29
CA ALA A 266 -6.51 -15.99 -0.80
C ALA A 266 -6.83 -16.56 -2.18
N ALA A 267 -6.88 -17.88 -2.31
CA ALA A 267 -7.28 -18.58 -3.53
C ALA A 267 -8.71 -18.23 -3.98
N GLU A 268 -9.65 -18.07 -3.05
CA GLU A 268 -11.05 -17.69 -3.36
C GLU A 268 -11.11 -16.24 -3.88
N ILE A 269 -10.37 -15.34 -3.25
CA ILE A 269 -10.28 -13.94 -3.70
C ILE A 269 -9.63 -13.88 -5.09
N GLU A 270 -8.52 -14.61 -5.31
CA GLU A 270 -7.82 -14.67 -6.60
C GLU A 270 -8.74 -15.21 -7.69
N ALA A 271 -9.46 -16.29 -7.44
CA ALA A 271 -10.42 -16.87 -8.38
C ALA A 271 -11.62 -15.94 -8.67
N LEU A 272 -12.11 -15.22 -7.65
CA LEU A 272 -13.18 -14.22 -7.86
C LEU A 272 -12.69 -13.02 -8.69
N ILE A 273 -11.45 -12.56 -8.50
CA ILE A 273 -10.83 -11.55 -9.36
C ILE A 273 -10.80 -12.02 -10.82
N GLU A 274 -10.34 -13.24 -11.08
CA GLU A 274 -10.27 -13.82 -12.43
C GLU A 274 -11.64 -13.99 -13.07
N ARG A 275 -12.64 -14.42 -12.28
CA ARG A 275 -14.04 -14.52 -12.73
C ARG A 275 -14.61 -13.16 -13.13
N VAL A 276 -14.39 -12.12 -12.33
CA VAL A 276 -14.82 -10.75 -12.64
C VAL A 276 -14.15 -10.24 -13.92
N GLN A 277 -12.84 -10.45 -14.06
CA GLN A 277 -12.12 -10.09 -15.29
C GLN A 277 -12.71 -10.77 -16.54
N GLY A 278 -12.89 -12.09 -16.48
CA GLY A 278 -13.41 -12.87 -17.60
C GLY A 278 -14.83 -12.48 -17.99
N GLU A 279 -15.70 -12.21 -17.02
CA GLU A 279 -17.09 -11.84 -17.30
C GLU A 279 -17.21 -10.42 -17.88
N VAL A 280 -16.43 -9.46 -17.39
CA VAL A 280 -16.38 -8.10 -17.94
C VAL A 280 -15.79 -8.11 -19.36
N GLU A 281 -14.70 -8.86 -19.59
CA GLU A 281 -14.11 -9.01 -20.92
C GLU A 281 -15.09 -9.65 -21.90
N ARG A 282 -15.78 -10.70 -21.48
CA ARG A 282 -16.78 -11.40 -22.32
C ARG A 282 -17.97 -10.49 -22.70
N ARG A 283 -18.45 -9.63 -21.78
CA ARG A 283 -19.64 -8.78 -22.02
C ARG A 283 -19.32 -7.48 -22.75
N PHE A 284 -18.17 -6.87 -22.45
CA PHE A 284 -17.87 -5.52 -22.92
C PHE A 284 -16.60 -5.42 -23.76
N GLY A 285 -15.87 -6.54 -23.97
CA GLY A 285 -14.57 -6.54 -24.68
C GLY A 285 -13.46 -5.78 -23.93
N VAL A 286 -13.66 -5.44 -22.66
CA VAL A 286 -12.71 -4.69 -21.83
C VAL A 286 -12.06 -5.62 -20.82
N ARG A 287 -10.75 -5.85 -20.96
CA ARG A 287 -9.98 -6.59 -19.97
C ARG A 287 -9.54 -5.66 -18.83
N LEU A 288 -10.14 -5.84 -17.66
CA LEU A 288 -9.77 -5.07 -16.47
C LEU A 288 -8.35 -5.44 -16.00
N VAL A 289 -7.55 -4.43 -15.66
CA VAL A 289 -6.22 -4.61 -15.09
C VAL A 289 -6.31 -4.53 -13.56
N THR A 290 -5.75 -5.52 -12.85
CA THR A 290 -5.75 -5.49 -11.38
C THR A 290 -4.89 -4.34 -10.86
N GLU A 291 -5.39 -3.61 -9.86
CA GLU A 291 -4.62 -2.64 -9.08
C GLU A 291 -3.88 -3.36 -7.95
N VAL A 292 -4.49 -4.42 -7.42
CA VAL A 292 -3.94 -5.22 -6.33
C VAL A 292 -2.77 -6.09 -6.81
N HIS A 293 -1.69 -6.10 -6.03
CA HIS A 293 -0.52 -6.96 -6.27
C HIS A 293 -0.71 -8.33 -5.62
N ARG A 294 -0.52 -9.40 -6.42
CA ARG A 294 -0.53 -10.78 -5.94
C ARG A 294 0.90 -11.20 -5.63
N VAL A 295 1.16 -11.66 -4.42
CA VAL A 295 2.49 -12.04 -3.94
C VAL A 295 2.46 -13.39 -3.24
N GLY A 296 3.64 -14.02 -3.15
CA GLY A 296 3.78 -15.31 -2.50
C GLY A 296 3.42 -16.50 -3.41
N VAL A 297 3.44 -17.69 -2.82
CA VAL A 297 3.25 -18.97 -3.50
C VAL A 297 1.86 -19.53 -3.22
N LYS A 298 1.32 -20.29 -4.18
CA LYS A 298 0.06 -21.02 -3.97
C LYS A 298 0.32 -22.16 -2.96
N GLN A 299 -0.67 -22.48 -2.16
CA GLN A 299 -0.65 -23.68 -1.35
C GLN A 299 -0.86 -24.88 -2.28
N LEU A 300 0.03 -25.88 -2.17
CA LEU A 300 -0.08 -27.13 -2.90
C LEU A 300 -1.19 -28.00 -2.34
#